data_212a384acbbcc4e3d4b834f9591d1a99
#
_entry.id   212a384acbbcc4e3d4b834f9591d1a99
#
_cell.length_a   1.000
_cell.length_b   1.000
_cell.length_c   1.000
_cell.angle_alpha   90.00
_cell.angle_beta   90.00
_cell.angle_gamma   90.00
#
_symmetry.space_group_name_H-M   'P 1'
#
loop_
_entity.id
_entity.type
_entity.pdbx_description
1 polymer ?
#
loop_
_entity_poly.entity_id
_entity_poly.type
_entity_poly.pdbx_seq_one_letter_code
_entity_poly.pdbx_strand_id
1 'polypeptide(L)' 'MIRLNSETPNDILREVKIGDMVTDTFSKTGLVESIEMNDDGLYRIFEFHLVTGRTIMIKK' A
#
# COMPACT_ATOMS: atom_id res chain seq x y z
N MET A 1 13.34 0.79 1.79
CA MET A 1 12.16 -0.01 1.39
C MET A 1 11.12 0.02 2.49
N ILE A 2 9.88 0.28 2.13
CA ILE A 2 8.78 0.39 3.09
C ILE A 2 8.02 -0.93 3.10
N ARG A 3 7.83 -1.52 4.30
CA ARG A 3 7.05 -2.76 4.44
C ARG A 3 5.61 -2.42 4.77
N LEU A 4 4.69 -2.99 4.01
CA LEU A 4 3.26 -2.74 4.15
C LEU A 4 2.55 -4.02 4.55
N ASN A 5 1.74 -3.93 5.62
CA ASN A 5 0.89 -5.04 6.08
C ASN A 5 -0.28 -4.47 6.87
N SER A 6 -1.16 -5.33 7.35
CA SER A 6 -2.35 -4.89 8.09
C SER A 6 -2.03 -4.20 9.42
N GLU A 7 -0.81 -4.36 9.92
CA GLU A 7 -0.37 -3.75 11.17
C GLU A 7 0.41 -2.44 10.94
N THR A 8 0.69 -2.09 9.69
CA THR A 8 1.38 -0.84 9.38
C THR A 8 0.53 0.33 9.86
N PRO A 9 1.09 1.25 10.67
CA PRO A 9 0.33 2.41 11.15
C PRO A 9 -0.20 3.26 10.00
N ASN A 10 -1.37 3.88 10.19
CA ASN A 10 -1.98 4.74 9.18
C ASN A 10 -1.05 5.88 8.76
N ASP A 11 -0.26 6.41 9.68
CA ASP A 11 0.70 7.47 9.37
C ASP A 11 1.70 7.04 8.30
N ILE A 12 2.19 5.81 8.41
CA ILE A 12 3.14 5.25 7.44
C ILE A 12 2.44 5.04 6.09
N LEU A 13 1.22 4.51 6.12
CA LEU A 13 0.46 4.29 4.89
C LEU A 13 0.20 5.59 4.14
N ARG A 14 -0.05 6.68 4.86
CA ARG A 14 -0.30 7.99 4.27
C ARG A 14 0.96 8.64 3.71
N GLU A 15 2.12 8.26 4.22
CA GLU A 15 3.40 8.82 3.78
C GLU A 15 3.95 8.13 2.53
N VAL A 16 3.40 6.99 2.15
CA VAL A 16 3.83 6.29 0.93
C VAL A 16 3.47 7.15 -0.28
N LYS A 17 4.41 7.32 -1.18
CA LYS A 17 4.26 8.16 -2.37
C LYS A 17 4.53 7.36 -3.63
N ILE A 18 4.04 7.87 -4.75
CA ILE A 18 4.40 7.36 -6.06
C ILE A 18 5.93 7.43 -6.20
N GLY A 19 6.53 6.33 -6.65
CA GLY A 19 7.97 6.20 -6.77
C GLY A 19 8.66 5.57 -5.57
N ASP A 20 7.95 5.38 -4.46
CA ASP A 20 8.52 4.69 -3.30
C ASP A 20 8.63 3.19 -3.56
N MET A 21 9.69 2.58 -3.06
CA MET A 21 9.85 1.13 -3.10
C MET A 21 9.14 0.53 -1.89
N VAL A 22 8.21 -0.36 -2.15
CA VAL A 22 7.41 -1.02 -1.11
C VAL A 22 7.44 -2.53 -1.27
N THR A 23 7.15 -3.22 -0.18
CA THR A 23 7.01 -4.68 -0.17
C THR A 23 5.94 -5.08 0.83
N ASP A 24 5.33 -6.25 0.64
CA ASP A 24 4.34 -6.78 1.57
C ASP A 24 4.77 -8.14 2.14
N THR A 25 3.89 -8.77 2.92
CA THR A 25 4.17 -10.08 3.54
C THR A 25 4.15 -11.22 2.52
N PHE A 26 3.65 -10.98 1.31
CA PHE A 26 3.57 -11.97 0.24
C PHE A 26 4.67 -11.76 -0.80
N SER A 27 5.68 -10.99 -0.46
CA SER A 27 6.83 -10.69 -1.34
C SER A 27 6.47 -9.91 -2.59
N LYS A 28 5.35 -9.21 -2.60
CA LYS A 28 5.04 -8.26 -3.66
C LYS A 28 5.92 -7.03 -3.44
N THR A 29 6.86 -6.81 -4.32
CA THR A 29 7.85 -5.75 -4.17
C THR A 29 7.94 -4.95 -5.45
N GLY A 30 8.00 -3.63 -5.35
CA GLY A 30 8.15 -2.77 -6.51
C GLY A 30 7.94 -1.31 -6.16
N LEU A 31 8.13 -0.47 -7.17
CA LEU A 31 7.86 0.96 -7.05
C LEU A 31 6.35 1.22 -7.16
N VAL A 32 5.87 2.13 -6.34
CA VAL A 32 4.47 2.54 -6.38
C VAL A 32 4.21 3.37 -7.63
N GLU A 33 3.25 2.95 -8.44
CA GLU A 33 2.82 3.64 -9.65
C GLU A 33 1.62 4.54 -9.38
N SER A 34 0.67 4.06 -8.58
CA SER A 34 -0.50 4.85 -8.20
C SER A 34 -1.02 4.37 -6.84
N ILE A 35 -1.79 5.22 -6.18
CA ILE A 35 -2.33 4.94 -4.85
C ILE A 35 -3.81 5.26 -4.86
N GLU A 36 -4.63 4.33 -4.37
CA GLU A 36 -6.04 4.54 -4.17
C GLU A 36 -6.40 4.27 -2.72
N MET A 37 -7.35 5.03 -2.18
CA MET A 37 -7.87 4.83 -0.84
C MET A 37 -9.38 4.86 -0.91
N ASN A 38 -10.01 3.81 -0.38
CA ASN A 38 -11.45 3.70 -0.29
C ASN A 38 -11.85 3.54 1.18
N ASP A 39 -12.93 4.21 1.57
CA ASP A 39 -13.48 4.13 2.92
C ASP A 39 -14.96 3.80 2.78
N ASP A 40 -15.37 2.62 3.26
CA ASP A 40 -16.75 2.17 3.17
C ASP A 40 -17.55 2.43 4.45
N GLY A 41 -16.99 3.20 5.38
CA GLY A 41 -17.60 3.51 6.68
C GLY A 41 -17.20 2.53 7.77
N LEU A 42 -16.79 1.31 7.43
CA LEU A 42 -16.31 0.31 8.38
C LEU A 42 -14.81 0.11 8.28
N TYR A 43 -14.29 0.11 7.07
CA TYR A 43 -12.89 -0.15 6.79
C TYR A 43 -12.33 0.90 5.87
N ARG A 44 -11.04 1.14 6.04
CA ARG A 44 -10.25 1.95 5.13
C ARG A 44 -9.37 1.01 4.33
N ILE A 45 -9.45 1.07 3.01
CA ILE A 45 -8.69 0.19 2.12
C ILE A 45 -7.70 1.03 1.35
N PHE A 46 -6.41 0.73 1.54
CA PHE A 46 -5.33 1.37 0.80
C PHE A 46 -4.87 0.40 -0.30
N GLU A 47 -4.85 0.87 -1.53
CA GLU A 47 -4.38 0.08 -2.67
C GLU A 47 -3.16 0.76 -3.27
N PHE A 48 -2.04 0.07 -3.23
CA PHE A 48 -0.79 0.55 -3.79
C PHE A 48 -0.52 -0.26 -5.05
N HIS A 49 -0.73 0.37 -6.20
CA HIS A 49 -0.49 -0.26 -7.50
C HIS A 49 0.98 -0.10 -7.87
N LEU A 50 1.63 -1.21 -8.16
CA LEU A 50 3.06 -1.23 -8.44
C LEU A 50 3.31 -1.22 -9.94
N VAL A 51 4.47 -0.69 -10.34
CA VAL A 51 4.87 -0.66 -11.76
C VAL A 51 5.00 -2.07 -12.34
N THR A 52 5.17 -3.08 -11.48
CA THR A 52 5.23 -4.49 -11.89
C THR A 52 3.87 -5.06 -12.33
N GLY A 53 2.78 -4.31 -12.12
CA GLY A 53 1.42 -4.79 -12.39
C GLY A 53 0.76 -5.42 -11.17
N ARG A 54 1.45 -5.55 -10.05
CA ARG A 54 0.88 -6.09 -8.82
C ARG A 54 0.27 -4.98 -7.98
N THR A 55 -0.65 -5.35 -7.08
CA THR A 55 -1.29 -4.43 -6.16
C THR A 55 -1.14 -4.94 -4.74
N ILE A 56 -0.72 -4.04 -3.84
CA ILE A 56 -0.70 -4.32 -2.41
C ILE A 56 -1.94 -3.67 -1.82
N MET A 57 -2.78 -4.46 -1.18
CA MET A 57 -4.01 -3.99 -0.56
C MET A 57 -3.91 -4.11 0.95
N ILE A 58 -4.12 -3.00 1.64
CA ILE A 58 -4.08 -2.95 3.10
C ILE A 58 -5.46 -2.50 3.59
N LYS A 59 -6.09 -3.34 4.39
CA LYS A 59 -7.41 -3.07 4.95
C LYS A 59 -7.26 -2.68 6.43
N LYS A 60 -7.82 -1.55 6.80
CA LYS A 60 -7.74 -1.01 8.18
C LYS A 60 -9.11 -0.91 8.85
#